data_f0b5adcfcdcc02feecf549b856be08fd
#
_entry.id   f0b5adcfcdcc02feecf549b856be08fd
#
_cell.length_a   1.000
_cell.length_b   1.000
_cell.length_c   1.000
_cell.angle_alpha   90.00
_cell.angle_beta   90.00
_cell.angle_gamma   90.00
#
_symmetry.space_group_name_H-M   'P 1'
#
loop_
_entity.id
_entity.type
_entity.pdbx_description
1 polymer ?
#
loop_
_entity_poly.entity_id
_entity_poly.type
_entity_poly.pdbx_seq_one_letter_code
_entity_poly.pdbx_strand_id
1 'polypeptide(L)'
;MFFNYLETEDDRQRLIQGIRRTREIIAQKAFDPYRGEEIYPGPDLTTDAELLNYIKANVSTDYHPSCTCRMGLDADAVVDEEM
;
A
#
# COMPACT_ATOMS: atom_id res chain seq x y z
N MET A 1 17.26 -9.24 4.76
CA MET A 1 15.85 -9.44 5.15
C MET A 1 15.02 -9.55 3.88
N PHE A 2 14.19 -10.60 3.77
CA PHE A 2 13.31 -10.79 2.61
C PHE A 2 11.91 -10.40 3.02
N PHE A 3 11.37 -9.35 2.42
CA PHE A 3 10.05 -8.83 2.77
C PHE A 3 8.90 -9.50 2.00
N ASN A 4 9.21 -10.23 0.93
CA ASN A 4 8.23 -10.93 0.10
C ASN A 4 7.06 -10.03 -0.35
N TYR A 5 7.37 -8.82 -0.79
CA TYR A 5 6.35 -7.87 -1.27
C TYR A 5 5.48 -8.50 -2.35
N LEU A 6 4.17 -8.26 -2.27
CA LEU A 6 3.17 -8.72 -3.23
C LEU A 6 3.02 -10.25 -3.32
N GLU A 7 3.47 -10.99 -2.32
CA GLU A 7 3.37 -12.44 -2.32
C GLU A 7 1.91 -12.90 -2.27
N THR A 8 1.11 -12.27 -1.41
CA THR A 8 -0.31 -12.61 -1.27
C THR A 8 -1.21 -11.82 -2.21
N GLU A 9 -2.37 -12.40 -2.55
CA GLU A 9 -3.39 -11.66 -3.31
C GLU A 9 -3.96 -10.49 -2.50
N ASP A 10 -4.10 -10.65 -1.18
CA ASP A 10 -4.56 -9.60 -0.29
C ASP A 10 -3.64 -8.36 -0.36
N ASP A 11 -2.31 -8.55 -0.32
CA ASP A 11 -1.34 -7.47 -0.44
C ASP A 11 -1.49 -6.73 -1.78
N ARG A 12 -1.62 -7.47 -2.87
CA ARG A 12 -1.82 -6.90 -4.21
C ARG A 12 -3.10 -6.06 -4.28
N GLN A 13 -4.20 -6.60 -3.78
CA GLN A 13 -5.49 -5.92 -3.78
C GLN A 13 -5.49 -4.68 -2.87
N ARG A 14 -4.87 -4.74 -1.71
CA ARG A 14 -4.74 -3.58 -0.79
C ARG A 14 -3.99 -2.43 -1.45
N LEU A 15 -2.90 -2.70 -2.15
CA LEU A 15 -2.14 -1.65 -2.83
C LEU A 15 -2.91 -1.05 -4.01
N ILE A 16 -3.61 -1.87 -4.81
CA ILE A 16 -4.50 -1.39 -5.87
C ILE A 16 -5.59 -0.47 -5.27
N GLN A 17 -6.25 -0.92 -4.20
CA GLN A 17 -7.27 -0.13 -3.53
C GLN A 17 -6.67 1.16 -2.92
N GLY A 18 -5.45 1.11 -2.42
CA GLY A 18 -4.73 2.28 -1.92
C GLY A 18 -4.61 3.37 -2.99
N ILE A 19 -4.18 3.02 -4.20
CA ILE A 19 -4.11 3.96 -5.32
C ILE A 19 -5.51 4.54 -5.64
N ARG A 20 -6.53 3.69 -5.73
CA ARG A 20 -7.90 4.14 -6.01
C ARG A 20 -8.43 5.10 -4.95
N ARG A 21 -8.23 4.79 -3.67
CA ARG A 21 -8.64 5.65 -2.55
C ARG A 21 -7.90 6.98 -2.54
N THR A 22 -6.60 6.96 -2.84
CA THR A 22 -5.82 8.20 -2.97
C THR A 22 -6.39 9.10 -4.07
N ARG A 23 -6.71 8.54 -5.24
CA ARG A 23 -7.37 9.27 -6.32
C ARG A 23 -8.72 9.86 -5.89
N GLU A 24 -9.56 9.08 -5.20
CA GLU A 24 -10.83 9.55 -4.66
C GLU A 24 -10.65 10.73 -3.68
N ILE A 25 -9.67 10.65 -2.79
CA ILE A 25 -9.36 11.71 -1.81
C ILE A 25 -8.92 12.98 -2.54
N ILE A 26 -7.96 12.87 -3.45
CA ILE A 26 -7.42 14.03 -4.20
C ILE A 26 -8.48 14.63 -5.14
N ALA A 27 -9.45 13.84 -5.61
CA ALA A 27 -10.54 14.32 -6.43
C ALA A 27 -11.58 15.14 -5.66
N GLN A 28 -11.53 15.18 -4.32
CA GLN A 28 -12.47 15.95 -3.52
C GLN A 28 -12.35 17.46 -3.79
N LYS A 29 -13.48 18.13 -3.77
CA LYS A 29 -13.59 19.57 -4.09
C LYS A 29 -12.66 20.46 -3.27
N ALA A 30 -12.37 20.07 -2.02
CA ALA A 30 -11.44 20.80 -1.16
C ALA A 30 -10.02 20.90 -1.72
N PHE A 31 -9.63 20.00 -2.60
CA PHE A 31 -8.31 19.99 -3.24
C PHE A 31 -8.25 20.80 -4.55
N ASP A 32 -9.39 21.24 -5.10
CA ASP A 32 -9.42 21.92 -6.40
C ASP A 32 -8.40 23.06 -6.54
N PRO A 33 -8.19 23.94 -5.54
CA PRO A 33 -7.21 25.02 -5.63
C PRO A 33 -5.73 24.54 -5.65
N TYR A 34 -5.48 23.31 -5.24
CA TYR A 34 -4.12 22.76 -5.03
C TYR A 34 -3.81 21.58 -5.95
N ARG A 35 -4.83 20.98 -6.58
CA ARG A 35 -4.70 19.79 -7.40
C ARG A 35 -4.14 20.13 -8.76
N GLY A 36 -3.04 19.47 -9.12
CA GLY A 36 -2.53 19.41 -10.49
C GLY A 36 -2.92 18.11 -11.20
N GLU A 37 -2.27 17.84 -12.31
CA GLU A 37 -2.41 16.57 -13.02
C GLU A 37 -1.73 15.44 -12.24
N GLU A 38 -2.31 14.24 -12.30
CA GLU A 38 -1.70 13.04 -11.75
C GLU A 38 -0.45 12.68 -12.58
N ILE A 39 0.71 12.61 -11.92
CA ILE A 39 1.98 12.27 -12.56
C ILE A 39 2.23 10.76 -12.49
N TYR A 40 2.04 10.17 -11.33
CA TYR A 40 2.23 8.75 -11.05
C TYR A 40 1.05 8.17 -10.26
N PRO A 41 0.57 6.98 -10.61
CA PRO A 41 0.94 6.13 -11.74
C PRO A 41 0.54 6.68 -13.11
N GLY A 42 -0.21 7.73 -13.20
CA GLY A 42 -0.76 8.35 -14.39
C GLY A 42 -2.24 8.02 -14.60
N PRO A 43 -3.03 8.97 -15.11
CA PRO A 43 -4.49 8.85 -15.20
C PRO A 43 -4.96 7.75 -16.16
N ASP A 44 -4.10 7.31 -17.08
CA ASP A 44 -4.44 6.29 -18.09
C ASP A 44 -4.45 4.87 -17.50
N LEU A 45 -3.75 4.63 -16.38
CA LEU A 45 -3.73 3.33 -15.71
C LEU A 45 -4.98 3.18 -14.83
N THR A 46 -5.99 2.48 -15.33
CA THR A 46 -7.31 2.38 -14.69
C THR A 46 -7.69 0.96 -14.27
N THR A 47 -7.22 -0.06 -14.98
CA THR A 47 -7.52 -1.46 -14.67
C THR A 47 -6.65 -2.01 -13.55
N ASP A 48 -7.13 -3.05 -12.86
CA ASP A 48 -6.35 -3.72 -11.81
C ASP A 48 -5.04 -4.28 -12.35
N ALA A 49 -5.04 -4.82 -13.58
CA ALA A 49 -3.84 -5.37 -14.19
C ALA A 49 -2.77 -4.29 -14.47
N GLU A 50 -3.17 -3.13 -14.99
CA GLU A 50 -2.28 -1.99 -15.21
C GLU A 50 -1.70 -1.45 -13.91
N LEU A 51 -2.57 -1.23 -12.91
CA LEU A 51 -2.15 -0.78 -11.58
C LEU A 51 -1.22 -1.79 -10.92
N LEU A 52 -1.51 -3.09 -11.02
CA LEU A 52 -0.63 -4.13 -10.47
C LEU A 52 0.74 -4.14 -11.15
N ASN A 53 0.80 -3.98 -12.47
CA ASN A 53 2.07 -3.89 -13.19
C ASN A 53 2.89 -2.68 -12.75
N TYR A 54 2.24 -1.53 -12.57
CA TYR A 54 2.89 -0.34 -12.01
C TYR A 54 3.41 -0.59 -10.59
N ILE A 55 2.59 -1.18 -9.72
CA ILE A 55 2.97 -1.52 -8.34
C ILE A 55 4.19 -2.45 -8.33
N LYS A 56 4.18 -3.52 -9.14
CA LYS A 56 5.32 -4.46 -9.24
C LYS A 56 6.63 -3.79 -9.64
N ALA A 57 6.56 -2.79 -10.50
CA ALA A 57 7.74 -2.06 -10.96
C ALA A 57 8.27 -1.02 -9.95
N ASN A 58 7.42 -0.56 -9.01
CA ASN A 58 7.73 0.59 -8.15
C ASN A 58 7.65 0.30 -6.65
N VAL A 59 7.14 -0.85 -6.22
CA VAL A 59 7.03 -1.19 -4.81
C VAL A 59 8.42 -1.24 -4.15
N SER A 60 8.55 -0.56 -3.03
CA SER A 60 9.78 -0.55 -2.23
C SER A 60 9.44 -0.45 -0.75
N THR A 61 10.45 -0.60 0.10
CA THR A 61 10.28 -0.42 1.54
C THR A 61 10.05 1.04 1.89
N ASP A 62 9.18 1.28 2.87
CA ASP A 62 9.04 2.59 3.53
C ASP A 62 9.92 2.69 4.79
N TYR A 63 10.84 1.75 4.98
CA TYR A 63 11.79 1.69 6.09
C TYR A 63 11.16 1.55 7.49
N HIS A 64 9.92 1.07 7.56
CA HIS A 64 9.18 0.83 8.81
C HIS A 64 8.82 -0.65 8.96
N PRO A 65 9.83 -1.58 9.02
CA PRO A 65 9.55 -3.00 9.16
C PRO A 65 8.90 -3.29 10.51
N SER A 66 7.88 -4.14 10.49
CA SER A 66 7.15 -4.55 11.68
C SER A 66 6.86 -6.04 11.66
N CYS A 67 6.23 -6.56 12.71
CA CYS A 67 5.74 -7.93 12.84
C CYS A 67 6.79 -9.02 13.09
N THR A 68 8.08 -8.78 12.97
CA THR A 68 9.11 -9.77 13.37
C THR A 68 9.13 -9.95 14.88
N CYS A 69 9.02 -8.83 15.63
CA CYS A 69 8.84 -8.82 17.08
C CYS A 69 7.37 -8.53 17.40
N ARG A 70 6.49 -9.43 16.97
CA ARG A 70 5.06 -9.20 17.11
C ARG A 70 4.55 -9.48 18.51
N MET A 71 3.52 -8.78 18.89
CA MET A 71 2.68 -9.02 20.05
C MET A 71 1.68 -10.13 19.75
N GLY A 72 1.34 -10.93 20.74
CA GLY A 72 0.32 -11.96 20.61
C GLY A 72 0.31 -12.94 21.78
N LEU A 73 -0.67 -13.84 21.78
CA LEU A 73 -0.87 -14.85 22.82
C LEU A 73 -0.29 -16.22 22.46
N ASP A 74 0.25 -16.38 21.25
CA ASP A 74 0.83 -17.65 20.81
C ASP A 74 2.33 -17.73 21.06
N ALA A 75 2.90 -18.95 20.92
CA ALA A 75 4.28 -19.24 21.25
C ALA A 75 5.33 -18.51 20.37
N ASP A 76 4.92 -17.97 19.23
CA ASP A 76 5.79 -17.22 18.32
C ASP A 76 5.77 -15.71 18.57
N ALA A 77 4.93 -15.24 19.52
CA ALA A 77 4.92 -13.85 19.93
C ALA A 77 6.11 -13.54 20.84
N VAL A 78 6.70 -12.35 20.67
CA VAL A 78 7.86 -11.90 21.46
C VAL A 78 7.42 -11.21 22.75
N VAL A 79 6.25 -10.56 22.70
CA VAL A 79 5.61 -9.91 23.85
C VAL A 79 4.12 -10.24 23.86
N ASP A 80 3.51 -10.21 25.04
CA ASP A 80 2.07 -10.34 25.22
C ASP A 80 1.35 -8.99 25.06
N GLU A 81 0.06 -8.97 25.37
CA GLU A 81 -0.77 -7.78 25.24
C GLU A 81 -0.57 -6.75 26.38
N GLU A 82 0.20 -7.10 27.40
CA GLU A 82 0.39 -6.28 28.60
C GLU A 82 1.67 -5.45 28.61
N MET A 83 2.53 -5.56 27.57
CA MET A 83 3.84 -4.89 27.40
C MET A 83 4.27 -4.01 28.56
#